data_459d5af92e278333dccb4b43955f04ea
#
_entry.id   459d5af92e278333dccb4b43955f04ea
#
_cell.length_a   1.000
_cell.length_b   1.000
_cell.length_c   1.000
_cell.angle_alpha   90.00
_cell.angle_beta   90.00
_cell.angle_gamma   90.00
#
_symmetry.space_group_name_H-M   'P 1'
#
loop_
_entity.id
_entity.type
_entity.pdbx_description
1 polymer ?
#
loop_
_entity_poly.entity_id
_entity_poly.type
_entity_poly.pdbx_seq_one_letter_code
_entity_poly.pdbx_strand_id
1 'polypeptide(L)'
;MQRRRVNAKWALGTLALALALPVVAQETPESLLPPGFGDAPEAPQPGAQPPRPAPGTPAPPVGPAPATPILPPSFAVTEEAGDNAAEAMSEEELAAEKQKYDLPENARRSLDRIGPLTPERQGMAPNAFGAQSGRFLATLMKETRAPITSRWASILLRRALLSATDTPRDIDGADWVAERAWLLLRMGEADSARLLVQSVDSDRFTPRLYAIAMQTYLATADPAGLCPLSAGALRFSKEPGWDMTRAICPALSGDQGSASGALNQAQRRGVVRGIDYRLAEKVVGTGFNARRSVKIEWDAVDRLTAWRFGLATALNVEIPDDLYATVGPHVRAWEARAPALSAVRRLPGAEVAARLGVFSSRALVGFYSQLQSDGDLPANAADRVDALRTAYAGTGTDERLQAMRTLWQNEARPDFVGLIATARAAAALPVSQLSARDAANLVAAMFTAGYDRSAAQWSRLAAQADGDGAADLWALLAVGAPSAVVEIGSGRVSSFARDADPRKTQMLIAALAGLARIDAQDGASLAQDHGFDLGAASRWSRAIDAAAGRGEKGSVALLAAVGMQTADWNRLPAFHLYHIVAALHRVGLDPEARMIAAEAMTRL
;
A
#
# COMPACT_ATOMS: atom_id res chain seq x y z
N MET A 1 -29.80 72.73 -21.84
CA MET A 1 -29.90 73.48 -20.58
C MET A 1 -29.51 72.58 -19.44
N GLN A 2 -28.54 73.04 -18.79
CA GLN A 2 -28.02 72.93 -17.44
C GLN A 2 -27.39 71.61 -16.95
N ARG A 3 -26.12 71.81 -16.89
CA ARG A 3 -25.12 71.16 -16.06
C ARG A 3 -25.50 71.21 -14.56
N ARG A 4 -25.19 70.17 -13.83
CA ARG A 4 -24.58 70.37 -12.46
C ARG A 4 -23.55 69.27 -12.21
N ARG A 5 -22.31 69.73 -12.09
CA ARG A 5 -21.19 69.05 -11.42
C ARG A 5 -21.40 69.17 -9.93
N VAL A 6 -21.11 68.16 -9.16
CA VAL A 6 -20.61 68.28 -7.78
C VAL A 6 -19.41 67.37 -7.59
N ASN A 7 -18.36 68.02 -7.15
CA ASN A 7 -17.06 67.45 -6.78
C ASN A 7 -17.12 66.78 -5.42
N ALA A 8 -16.28 65.85 -5.18
CA ALA A 8 -15.08 65.92 -4.35
C ALA A 8 -14.98 64.84 -3.29
N LYS A 9 -13.85 64.13 -3.41
CA LYS A 9 -12.92 63.74 -2.34
C LYS A 9 -13.55 63.18 -1.04
N TRP A 10 -13.30 61.90 -0.80
CA TRP A 10 -12.85 61.42 0.52
C TRP A 10 -12.06 60.12 0.36
N ALA A 11 -10.84 60.24 0.62
CA ALA A 11 -9.98 59.51 1.54
C ALA A 11 -9.83 58.00 1.37
N LEU A 12 -8.63 57.64 1.00
CA LEU A 12 -7.88 56.45 1.28
C LEU A 12 -8.23 55.80 2.64
N GLY A 13 -8.74 54.59 2.57
CA GLY A 13 -8.77 53.64 3.68
C GLY A 13 -8.29 52.32 3.14
N THR A 14 -7.00 52.07 3.20
CA THR A 14 -6.37 50.78 2.98
C THR A 14 -6.82 49.80 4.07
N LEU A 15 -7.84 49.00 3.76
CA LEU A 15 -8.15 47.82 4.55
C LEU A 15 -7.45 46.63 3.88
N ALA A 16 -6.24 46.35 4.37
CA ALA A 16 -5.55 45.09 4.08
C ALA A 16 -6.33 43.98 4.77
N LEU A 17 -7.23 43.35 4.04
CA LEU A 17 -7.83 42.08 4.44
C LEU A 17 -6.77 40.98 4.22
N ALA A 18 -6.00 40.71 5.27
CA ALA A 18 -5.16 39.52 5.34
C ALA A 18 -6.09 38.28 5.28
N LEU A 19 -6.25 37.70 4.09
CA LEU A 19 -6.75 36.36 3.92
C LEU A 19 -5.73 35.42 4.56
N ALA A 20 -5.93 35.12 5.84
CA ALA A 20 -5.33 33.97 6.48
C ALA A 20 -5.94 32.72 5.84
N LEU A 21 -5.33 32.27 4.74
CA LEU A 21 -5.49 30.89 4.30
C LEU A 21 -4.96 30.02 5.44
N PRO A 22 -5.72 29.02 5.92
CA PRO A 22 -5.12 28.03 6.79
C PRO A 22 -3.97 27.40 5.99
N VAL A 23 -2.75 27.62 6.42
CA VAL A 23 -1.61 26.78 6.04
C VAL A 23 -1.98 25.40 6.56
N VAL A 24 -2.55 24.57 5.70
CA VAL A 24 -2.57 23.13 5.93
C VAL A 24 -1.10 22.76 5.99
N ALA A 25 -0.61 22.53 7.21
CA ALA A 25 0.71 22.00 7.43
C ALA A 25 0.85 20.81 6.47
N GLN A 26 1.77 20.92 5.50
CA GLN A 26 2.21 19.81 4.70
C GLN A 26 2.88 18.86 5.69
N GLU A 27 2.11 17.89 6.16
CA GLU A 27 2.69 16.73 6.83
C GLU A 27 3.67 16.12 5.83
N THR A 28 4.96 16.29 6.13
CA THR A 28 6.01 15.52 5.46
C THR A 28 5.59 14.05 5.51
N PRO A 29 5.84 13.25 4.44
CA PRO A 29 5.51 11.82 4.45
C PRO A 29 6.04 11.23 5.73
N GLU A 30 5.15 10.71 6.59
CA GLU A 30 5.54 10.13 7.87
C GLU A 30 6.56 9.05 7.62
N SER A 31 7.77 9.24 8.12
CA SER A 31 8.76 8.19 8.16
C SER A 31 8.23 7.08 9.06
N LEU A 32 8.09 5.87 8.54
CA LEU A 32 7.73 4.70 9.32
C LEU A 32 8.89 4.20 10.21
N LEU A 33 10.04 4.88 10.15
CA LEU A 33 11.16 4.62 11.04
C LEU A 33 10.91 5.22 12.43
N PRO A 34 11.46 4.63 13.50
CA PRO A 34 11.35 5.18 14.85
C PRO A 34 11.95 6.58 14.94
N PRO A 35 11.55 7.41 15.90
CA PRO A 35 12.22 8.67 16.19
C PRO A 35 13.73 8.46 16.38
N GLY A 36 14.55 9.25 15.68
CA GLY A 36 16.00 9.07 15.61
C GLY A 36 16.49 8.19 14.46
N PHE A 37 15.56 7.57 13.69
CA PHE A 37 15.87 6.91 12.43
C PHE A 37 15.57 7.86 11.27
N GLY A 38 16.59 8.55 10.78
CA GLY A 38 16.49 9.44 9.63
C GLY A 38 16.18 10.92 9.93
N ASP A 39 16.00 11.31 11.20
CA ASP A 39 15.93 12.72 11.58
C ASP A 39 17.34 13.32 11.69
N ALA A 40 17.56 14.49 11.09
CA ALA A 40 18.81 15.22 11.27
C ALA A 40 19.00 15.56 12.75
N PRO A 41 20.23 15.51 13.29
CA PRO A 41 20.46 15.89 14.69
C PRO A 41 20.01 17.32 14.92
N GLU A 42 19.14 17.52 15.87
CA GLU A 42 18.73 18.86 16.34
C GLU A 42 19.96 19.59 16.87
N ALA A 43 20.24 20.79 16.36
CA ALA A 43 21.37 21.59 16.80
C ALA A 43 21.21 21.90 18.31
N PRO A 44 22.29 21.81 19.11
CA PRO A 44 22.18 22.01 20.55
C PRO A 44 21.77 23.44 20.87
N GLN A 45 20.68 23.57 21.62
CA GLN A 45 20.25 24.85 22.18
C GLN A 45 21.29 25.36 23.19
N PRO A 46 21.69 26.63 23.16
CA PRO A 46 22.60 27.17 24.15
C PRO A 46 21.87 27.48 25.47
N GLY A 47 22.29 26.81 26.53
CA GLY A 47 22.09 27.27 27.89
C GLY A 47 21.19 26.48 28.80
N ALA A 48 21.70 25.39 29.37
CA ALA A 48 21.33 24.96 30.72
C ALA A 48 22.57 24.43 31.43
N GLN A 49 23.01 25.09 32.48
CA GLN A 49 24.12 24.67 33.33
C GLN A 49 23.77 23.40 34.10
N PRO A 50 24.71 22.44 34.27
CA PRO A 50 24.48 21.26 35.08
C PRO A 50 24.45 21.58 36.58
N PRO A 51 23.61 20.88 37.38
CA PRO A 51 23.58 21.06 38.82
C PRO A 51 24.83 20.49 39.49
N ARG A 52 25.37 21.20 40.51
CA ARG A 52 26.50 20.79 41.34
C ARG A 52 26.17 19.57 42.16
N PRO A 53 27.15 18.68 42.42
CA PRO A 53 26.97 17.53 43.30
C PRO A 53 26.94 17.93 44.78
N ALA A 54 26.03 17.32 45.53
CA ALA A 54 25.96 17.43 46.98
C ALA A 54 26.97 16.49 47.70
N PRO A 55 27.41 16.80 48.94
CA PRO A 55 28.51 16.10 49.61
C PRO A 55 28.11 14.73 50.16
N GLY A 56 29.11 13.83 50.24
CA GLY A 56 29.01 12.42 50.49
C GLY A 56 28.49 11.98 51.86
N THR A 57 27.99 10.75 51.88
CA THR A 57 27.70 9.93 53.04
C THR A 57 28.63 8.68 53.01
N PRO A 58 29.16 8.23 54.15
CA PRO A 58 30.22 7.21 54.19
C PRO A 58 29.72 5.79 54.00
N ALA A 59 30.59 4.92 53.45
CA ALA A 59 30.36 3.51 53.20
C ALA A 59 30.37 2.66 54.49
N PRO A 60 29.56 1.58 54.55
CA PRO A 60 29.61 0.60 55.63
C PRO A 60 30.69 -0.47 55.39
N PRO A 61 31.14 -1.18 56.47
CA PRO A 61 32.36 -2.00 56.50
C PRO A 61 32.20 -3.38 55.82
N VAL A 62 33.35 -3.84 55.28
CA VAL A 62 33.54 -5.12 54.63
C VAL A 62 33.56 -6.25 55.66
N GLY A 63 32.69 -7.26 55.50
CA GLY A 63 32.75 -8.53 56.24
C GLY A 63 33.49 -9.64 55.47
N PRO A 64 33.99 -10.69 56.12
CA PRO A 64 34.96 -11.63 55.56
C PRO A 64 34.38 -12.63 54.55
N ALA A 65 35.20 -13.03 53.56
CA ALA A 65 34.90 -13.95 52.50
C ALA A 65 34.75 -15.41 52.99
N PRO A 66 33.82 -16.20 52.42
CA PRO A 66 33.77 -17.64 52.61
C PRO A 66 34.67 -18.40 51.61
N ALA A 67 35.16 -19.55 52.11
CA ALA A 67 36.17 -20.41 51.53
C ALA A 67 35.80 -21.04 50.16
N THR A 68 36.80 -21.24 49.33
CA THR A 68 36.82 -21.95 48.04
C THR A 68 36.57 -23.44 48.18
N PRO A 69 35.76 -24.06 47.28
CA PRO A 69 35.75 -25.52 47.10
C PRO A 69 36.83 -25.96 46.09
N ILE A 70 37.43 -27.08 46.40
CA ILE A 70 38.51 -27.77 45.71
C ILE A 70 38.03 -28.30 44.34
N LEU A 71 38.72 -27.96 43.27
CA LEU A 71 38.57 -28.51 41.92
C LEU A 71 39.40 -29.79 41.75
N PRO A 72 38.90 -30.82 41.01
CA PRO A 72 39.72 -31.97 40.62
C PRO A 72 40.71 -31.61 39.48
N PRO A 73 41.75 -32.44 39.25
CA PRO A 73 42.93 -32.02 38.49
C PRO A 73 42.67 -31.82 37.02
N SER A 74 43.16 -30.69 36.50
CA SER A 74 43.20 -30.32 35.12
C SER A 74 44.15 -31.22 34.31
N PHE A 75 43.63 -31.74 33.18
CA PHE A 75 44.50 -32.24 32.12
C PHE A 75 45.21 -31.05 31.48
N ALA A 76 46.53 -31.04 31.51
CA ALA A 76 47.35 -30.10 30.83
C ALA A 76 47.20 -30.29 29.28
N VAL A 77 46.55 -29.36 28.65
CA VAL A 77 46.66 -29.17 27.19
C VAL A 77 47.87 -28.23 27.01
N THR A 78 48.89 -28.75 26.41
CA THR A 78 50.06 -27.97 25.91
C THR A 78 49.53 -26.90 25.00
N GLU A 79 49.72 -25.63 25.36
CA GLU A 79 49.58 -24.50 24.48
C GLU A 79 50.74 -24.56 23.46
N GLU A 80 50.50 -25.13 22.29
CA GLU A 80 51.21 -24.69 21.12
C GLU A 80 50.64 -23.33 20.73
N ALA A 81 51.40 -22.29 20.99
CA ALA A 81 51.18 -20.95 20.43
C ALA A 81 51.34 -21.01 18.91
N GLY A 82 50.22 -21.34 18.26
CA GLY A 82 50.04 -21.08 16.84
C GLY A 82 49.77 -19.60 16.67
N ASP A 83 50.75 -18.89 16.13
CA ASP A 83 50.64 -17.56 15.55
C ASP A 83 49.59 -17.61 14.42
N ASN A 84 48.34 -17.54 14.74
CA ASN A 84 47.28 -17.18 13.79
C ASN A 84 47.14 -15.65 13.79
N ALA A 85 48.19 -14.98 13.33
CA ALA A 85 48.04 -13.71 12.62
C ALA A 85 47.17 -14.05 11.42
N ALA A 86 45.89 -13.70 11.47
CA ALA A 86 45.04 -13.63 10.30
C ALA A 86 45.77 -12.70 9.34
N GLU A 87 46.48 -13.26 8.35
CA GLU A 87 47.08 -12.51 7.26
C GLU A 87 45.94 -11.69 6.66
N ALA A 88 46.02 -10.37 6.85
CA ALA A 88 45.15 -9.44 6.17
C ALA A 88 45.39 -9.64 4.67
N MET A 89 44.38 -10.15 3.97
CA MET A 89 44.40 -10.34 2.52
C MET A 89 44.93 -9.06 1.87
N SER A 90 45.85 -9.20 0.96
CA SER A 90 46.38 -8.07 0.18
C SER A 90 45.25 -7.42 -0.63
N GLU A 91 45.43 -6.14 -0.99
CA GLU A 91 44.44 -5.45 -1.84
C GLU A 91 44.23 -6.18 -3.18
N GLU A 92 45.26 -6.85 -3.72
CA GLU A 92 45.14 -7.68 -4.93
C GLU A 92 44.34 -8.97 -4.69
N GLU A 93 44.50 -9.64 -3.56
CA GLU A 93 43.72 -10.83 -3.22
C GLU A 93 42.25 -10.48 -2.96
N LEU A 94 42.01 -9.36 -2.27
CA LEU A 94 40.67 -8.80 -2.10
C LEU A 94 40.00 -8.41 -3.43
N ALA A 95 40.78 -7.85 -4.37
CA ALA A 95 40.33 -7.50 -5.71
C ALA A 95 40.04 -8.76 -6.55
N ALA A 96 40.91 -9.79 -6.47
CA ALA A 96 40.73 -11.06 -7.15
C ALA A 96 39.54 -11.85 -6.60
N GLU A 97 39.33 -11.86 -5.28
CA GLU A 97 38.17 -12.48 -4.64
C GLU A 97 36.90 -11.75 -5.01
N LYS A 98 36.88 -10.43 -5.02
CA LYS A 98 35.77 -9.62 -5.48
C LYS A 98 35.45 -9.91 -6.96
N GLN A 99 36.44 -10.01 -7.82
CA GLN A 99 36.26 -10.32 -9.24
C GLN A 99 35.70 -11.72 -9.46
N LYS A 100 36.02 -12.69 -8.58
CA LYS A 100 35.45 -14.07 -8.62
C LYS A 100 33.94 -14.11 -8.37
N TYR A 101 33.42 -13.17 -7.58
CA TYR A 101 32.00 -13.08 -7.24
C TYR A 101 31.27 -11.96 -7.99
N ASP A 102 31.97 -11.13 -8.77
CA ASP A 102 31.34 -10.13 -9.62
C ASP A 102 30.52 -10.80 -10.71
N LEU A 103 29.29 -10.31 -10.87
CA LEU A 103 28.44 -10.75 -11.97
C LEU A 103 29.06 -10.37 -13.31
N PRO A 104 29.19 -11.31 -14.26
CA PRO A 104 29.63 -10.98 -15.62
C PRO A 104 28.65 -9.96 -16.24
N GLU A 105 29.15 -9.12 -17.14
CA GLU A 105 28.37 -8.00 -17.72
C GLU A 105 27.03 -8.45 -18.33
N ASN A 106 26.99 -9.62 -18.94
CA ASN A 106 25.77 -10.19 -19.52
C ASN A 106 24.74 -10.67 -18.47
N ALA A 107 25.15 -10.84 -17.21
CA ALA A 107 24.25 -11.19 -16.09
C ALA A 107 23.81 -9.96 -15.29
N ARG A 108 24.43 -8.80 -15.53
CA ARG A 108 24.05 -7.54 -14.88
C ARG A 108 22.71 -7.03 -15.44
N ARG A 109 21.84 -6.58 -14.55
CA ARG A 109 20.54 -6.03 -14.92
C ARG A 109 20.71 -4.60 -15.40
N SER A 110 20.11 -4.30 -16.57
CA SER A 110 20.08 -2.93 -17.08
C SER A 110 19.19 -2.04 -16.21
N LEU A 111 19.64 -0.81 -15.97
CA LEU A 111 18.83 0.25 -15.37
C LEU A 111 18.03 1.08 -16.39
N ASP A 112 18.18 0.77 -17.69
CA ASP A 112 17.46 1.50 -18.76
C ASP A 112 16.00 1.07 -18.86
N ARG A 113 15.71 -0.19 -18.49
CA ARG A 113 14.35 -0.75 -18.48
C ARG A 113 14.18 -1.69 -17.30
N ILE A 114 13.37 -1.27 -16.33
CA ILE A 114 13.25 -1.98 -15.06
C ILE A 114 11.81 -2.27 -14.71
N GLY A 115 11.56 -3.50 -14.28
CA GLY A 115 10.27 -3.97 -13.75
C GLY A 115 10.07 -5.46 -13.98
N PRO A 116 9.34 -6.16 -13.07
CA PRO A 116 9.10 -7.60 -13.18
C PRO A 116 8.04 -8.00 -14.21
N LEU A 117 7.17 -7.06 -14.65
CA LEU A 117 6.09 -7.33 -15.60
C LEU A 117 6.46 -6.84 -17.00
N THR A 118 6.74 -7.77 -17.90
CA THR A 118 6.88 -7.49 -19.34
C THR A 118 5.50 -7.46 -20.03
N PRO A 119 5.36 -6.91 -21.25
CA PRO A 119 4.10 -6.94 -21.99
C PRO A 119 3.52 -8.36 -22.15
N GLU A 120 4.37 -9.36 -22.33
CA GLU A 120 3.97 -10.79 -22.44
C GLU A 120 3.42 -11.34 -21.12
N ARG A 121 3.80 -10.72 -20.00
CA ARG A 121 3.32 -11.03 -18.64
C ARG A 121 2.31 -10.00 -18.13
N GLN A 122 1.52 -9.42 -19.04
CA GLN A 122 0.48 -8.43 -18.76
C GLN A 122 0.98 -7.09 -18.22
N GLY A 123 2.28 -6.79 -18.32
CA GLY A 123 2.82 -5.46 -18.08
C GLY A 123 2.37 -4.47 -19.16
N MET A 124 2.61 -3.20 -18.91
CA MET A 124 2.43 -2.15 -19.91
C MET A 124 3.62 -2.12 -20.87
N ALA A 125 3.46 -1.45 -22.01
CA ALA A 125 4.55 -1.24 -22.97
C ALA A 125 5.71 -0.45 -22.34
N PRO A 126 6.95 -0.63 -22.82
CA PRO A 126 8.12 0.05 -22.27
C PRO A 126 7.98 1.58 -22.16
N ASN A 127 7.35 2.20 -23.15
CA ASN A 127 7.10 3.64 -23.23
C ASN A 127 5.84 4.11 -22.48
N ALA A 128 5.29 3.33 -21.56
CA ALA A 128 4.00 3.62 -20.93
C ALA A 128 3.93 4.97 -20.18
N PHE A 129 5.06 5.48 -19.67
CA PHE A 129 5.14 6.80 -19.04
C PHE A 129 5.48 7.93 -20.03
N GLY A 130 5.67 7.63 -21.32
CA GLY A 130 5.95 8.59 -22.36
C GLY A 130 7.28 9.32 -22.21
N ALA A 131 7.36 10.52 -22.75
CA ALA A 131 8.55 11.37 -22.70
C ALA A 131 8.59 12.32 -21.49
N GLN A 132 7.82 12.03 -20.43
CA GLN A 132 7.78 12.85 -19.22
C GLN A 132 9.14 12.85 -18.51
N SER A 133 9.47 13.97 -17.83
CA SER A 133 10.65 14.01 -16.96
C SER A 133 10.47 13.06 -15.79
N GLY A 134 11.52 12.28 -15.50
CA GLY A 134 11.54 11.37 -14.35
C GLY A 134 11.38 12.11 -13.02
N ARG A 135 11.92 13.33 -12.90
CA ARG A 135 11.73 14.18 -11.71
C ARG A 135 10.27 14.56 -11.51
N PHE A 136 9.56 14.88 -12.59
CA PHE A 136 8.13 15.17 -12.51
C PHE A 136 7.33 13.94 -12.07
N LEU A 137 7.57 12.78 -12.68
CA LEU A 137 6.90 11.54 -12.31
C LEU A 137 7.22 11.12 -10.88
N ALA A 138 8.48 11.24 -10.46
CA ALA A 138 8.92 10.96 -9.08
C ALA A 138 8.22 11.88 -8.08
N THR A 139 8.14 13.19 -8.36
CA THR A 139 7.43 14.15 -7.52
C THR A 139 5.95 13.78 -7.43
N LEU A 140 5.31 13.46 -8.56
CA LEU A 140 3.92 13.06 -8.60
C LEU A 140 3.67 11.79 -7.75
N MET A 141 4.57 10.80 -7.82
CA MET A 141 4.51 9.60 -6.98
C MET A 141 4.70 9.91 -5.49
N LYS A 142 5.63 10.81 -5.14
CA LYS A 142 5.86 11.25 -3.75
C LYS A 142 4.64 11.94 -3.16
N GLU A 143 4.02 12.83 -3.92
CA GLU A 143 2.85 13.61 -3.50
C GLU A 143 1.54 12.80 -3.56
N THR A 144 1.54 11.64 -4.24
CA THR A 144 0.35 10.78 -4.29
C THR A 144 0.11 10.17 -2.92
N ARG A 145 -1.00 10.55 -2.29
CA ARG A 145 -1.45 9.99 -1.02
C ARG A 145 -2.17 8.66 -1.27
N ALA A 146 -1.92 7.69 -0.44
CA ALA A 146 -2.65 6.42 -0.41
C ALA A 146 -3.39 6.30 0.94
N PRO A 147 -4.51 5.57 1.00
CA PRO A 147 -5.07 4.72 -0.06
C PRO A 147 -5.79 5.51 -1.17
N ILE A 148 -5.90 4.86 -2.33
CA ILE A 148 -6.69 5.32 -3.46
C ILE A 148 -8.13 4.85 -3.25
N THR A 149 -9.12 5.72 -3.51
CA THR A 149 -10.54 5.40 -3.26
C THR A 149 -11.02 4.19 -4.05
N SER A 150 -10.61 4.06 -5.32
CA SER A 150 -10.97 2.93 -6.17
C SER A 150 -9.96 1.78 -6.02
N ARG A 151 -10.49 0.60 -5.68
CA ARG A 151 -9.75 -0.66 -5.71
C ARG A 151 -9.22 -0.97 -7.11
N TRP A 152 -10.01 -0.74 -8.15
CA TRP A 152 -9.60 -0.99 -9.54
C TRP A 152 -8.52 -0.03 -10.03
N ALA A 153 -8.58 1.26 -9.63
CA ALA A 153 -7.51 2.21 -9.91
C ALA A 153 -6.21 1.82 -9.20
N SER A 154 -6.30 1.29 -7.98
CA SER A 154 -5.15 0.76 -7.25
C SER A 154 -4.52 -0.44 -7.96
N ILE A 155 -5.34 -1.41 -8.41
CA ILE A 155 -4.88 -2.58 -9.20
C ILE A 155 -4.20 -2.14 -10.50
N LEU A 156 -4.78 -1.17 -11.23
CA LEU A 156 -4.21 -0.64 -12.45
C LEU A 156 -2.88 0.06 -12.20
N LEU A 157 -2.81 0.91 -11.15
CA LEU A 157 -1.57 1.59 -10.78
C LEU A 157 -0.47 0.61 -10.38
N ARG A 158 -0.77 -0.42 -9.57
CA ARG A 158 0.19 -1.49 -9.26
C ARG A 158 0.77 -2.10 -10.54
N ARG A 159 -0.08 -2.44 -11.52
CA ARG A 159 0.35 -2.98 -12.81
C ARG A 159 1.29 -2.02 -13.53
N ALA A 160 0.97 -0.72 -13.58
CA ALA A 160 1.81 0.31 -14.18
C ALA A 160 3.18 0.41 -13.48
N LEU A 161 3.19 0.45 -12.14
CA LEU A 161 4.41 0.58 -11.34
C LEU A 161 5.32 -0.65 -11.42
N LEU A 162 4.77 -1.84 -11.63
CA LEU A 162 5.53 -3.10 -11.78
C LEU A 162 5.98 -3.36 -13.22
N SER A 163 5.46 -2.63 -14.20
CA SER A 163 5.79 -2.86 -15.60
C SER A 163 7.26 -2.56 -15.89
N ALA A 164 7.86 -3.37 -16.77
CA ALA A 164 9.21 -3.17 -17.30
C ALA A 164 9.21 -1.99 -18.27
N THR A 165 9.25 -0.78 -17.71
CA THR A 165 9.23 0.47 -18.46
C THR A 165 10.61 1.06 -18.61
N ASP A 166 10.80 1.80 -19.69
CA ASP A 166 12.01 2.58 -19.91
C ASP A 166 12.20 3.59 -18.76
N THR A 167 13.43 3.75 -18.32
CA THR A 167 13.77 4.76 -17.31
C THR A 167 13.57 6.14 -17.91
N PRO A 168 12.73 6.99 -17.30
CA PRO A 168 12.53 8.34 -17.80
C PRO A 168 13.82 9.17 -17.73
N ARG A 169 13.94 10.18 -18.61
CA ARG A 169 15.05 11.14 -18.55
C ARG A 169 15.05 11.89 -17.20
N ASP A 170 16.19 12.42 -16.83
CA ASP A 170 16.41 13.27 -15.64
C ASP A 170 16.25 12.55 -14.28
N ILE A 171 16.30 11.24 -14.25
CA ILE A 171 16.31 10.43 -13.03
C ILE A 171 17.24 9.23 -13.21
N ASP A 172 17.94 8.84 -12.15
CA ASP A 172 18.68 7.59 -12.12
C ASP A 172 17.73 6.37 -12.10
N GLY A 173 18.09 5.27 -12.75
CA GLY A 173 17.22 4.10 -12.84
C GLY A 173 16.93 3.44 -11.49
N ALA A 174 17.89 3.45 -10.56
CA ALA A 174 17.67 2.94 -9.22
C ALA A 174 16.75 3.86 -8.40
N ASP A 175 16.86 5.18 -8.58
CA ASP A 175 15.94 6.14 -7.96
C ASP A 175 14.54 6.04 -8.56
N TRP A 176 14.44 5.77 -9.87
CA TRP A 176 13.15 5.47 -10.51
C TRP A 176 12.47 4.24 -9.90
N VAL A 177 13.22 3.19 -9.62
CA VAL A 177 12.74 2.02 -8.87
C VAL A 177 12.33 2.41 -7.45
N ALA A 178 13.14 3.20 -6.75
CA ALA A 178 12.86 3.61 -5.38
C ALA A 178 11.51 4.34 -5.25
N GLU A 179 11.22 5.29 -6.15
CA GLU A 179 9.96 6.04 -6.08
C GLU A 179 8.73 5.18 -6.41
N ARG A 180 8.85 4.27 -7.38
CA ARG A 180 7.79 3.29 -7.68
C ARG A 180 7.55 2.34 -6.51
N ALA A 181 8.62 1.80 -5.91
CA ALA A 181 8.54 0.91 -4.76
C ALA A 181 7.95 1.62 -3.53
N TRP A 182 8.34 2.88 -3.30
CA TRP A 182 7.77 3.69 -2.22
C TRP A 182 6.26 3.91 -2.37
N LEU A 183 5.78 4.19 -3.57
CA LEU A 183 4.34 4.31 -3.81
C LEU A 183 3.62 2.98 -3.61
N LEU A 184 4.20 1.86 -4.07
CA LEU A 184 3.65 0.51 -3.83
C LEU A 184 3.51 0.20 -2.33
N LEU A 185 4.52 0.52 -1.52
CA LEU A 185 4.46 0.35 -0.06
C LEU A 185 3.26 1.10 0.54
N ARG A 186 3.08 2.37 0.18
CA ARG A 186 1.96 3.18 0.67
C ARG A 186 0.59 2.72 0.17
N MET A 187 0.54 1.98 -0.95
CA MET A 187 -0.67 1.30 -1.43
C MET A 187 -0.95 -0.02 -0.70
N GLY A 188 -0.07 -0.47 0.21
CA GLY A 188 -0.17 -1.76 0.90
C GLY A 188 0.50 -2.92 0.15
N GLU A 189 1.16 -2.65 -0.96
CA GLU A 189 1.74 -3.62 -1.89
C GLU A 189 3.19 -3.97 -1.52
N ALA A 190 3.43 -4.46 -0.29
CA ALA A 190 4.78 -4.73 0.23
C ALA A 190 5.54 -5.77 -0.62
N ASP A 191 4.91 -6.90 -0.99
CA ASP A 191 5.54 -7.92 -1.83
C ASP A 191 5.86 -7.41 -3.23
N SER A 192 4.97 -6.57 -3.78
CA SER A 192 5.15 -5.91 -5.08
C SER A 192 6.34 -4.94 -5.05
N ALA A 193 6.47 -4.17 -3.97
CA ALA A 193 7.61 -3.29 -3.74
C ALA A 193 8.92 -4.10 -3.63
N ARG A 194 8.89 -5.23 -2.91
CA ARG A 194 10.04 -6.13 -2.76
C ARG A 194 10.50 -6.67 -4.10
N LEU A 195 9.58 -7.17 -4.95
CA LEU A 195 9.92 -7.65 -6.30
C LEU A 195 10.60 -6.56 -7.13
N LEU A 196 10.14 -5.31 -7.00
CA LEU A 196 10.70 -4.19 -7.74
C LEU A 196 12.09 -3.80 -7.20
N VAL A 197 12.28 -3.71 -5.88
CA VAL A 197 13.58 -3.44 -5.25
C VAL A 197 14.60 -4.52 -5.64
N GLN A 198 14.21 -5.78 -5.61
CA GLN A 198 15.06 -6.92 -6.00
C GLN A 198 15.36 -6.99 -7.50
N SER A 199 14.75 -6.15 -8.33
CA SER A 199 15.08 -6.07 -9.76
C SER A 199 16.33 -5.25 -10.06
N VAL A 200 16.92 -4.59 -9.05
CA VAL A 200 18.18 -3.84 -9.14
C VAL A 200 19.30 -4.62 -8.45
N ASP A 201 20.48 -4.66 -9.06
CA ASP A 201 21.64 -5.29 -8.45
C ASP A 201 22.15 -4.45 -7.28
N SER A 202 22.55 -5.09 -6.18
CA SER A 202 22.84 -4.43 -4.91
C SER A 202 24.02 -3.45 -4.96
N ASP A 203 24.97 -3.66 -5.87
CA ASP A 203 26.11 -2.78 -6.14
C ASP A 203 25.71 -1.46 -6.83
N ARG A 204 24.49 -1.41 -7.37
CA ARG A 204 23.91 -0.25 -8.06
C ARG A 204 22.86 0.50 -7.23
N PHE A 205 22.75 0.17 -5.95
CA PHE A 205 21.81 0.85 -5.07
C PHE A 205 22.26 2.28 -4.77
N THR A 206 21.35 3.23 -4.96
CA THR A 206 21.51 4.62 -4.51
C THR A 206 21.16 4.74 -3.02
N PRO A 207 21.57 5.82 -2.33
CA PRO A 207 21.12 6.08 -0.96
C PRO A 207 19.59 6.05 -0.82
N ARG A 208 18.88 6.54 -1.83
CA ARG A 208 17.40 6.52 -1.84
C ARG A 208 16.87 5.10 -1.92
N LEU A 209 17.42 4.27 -2.78
CA LEU A 209 16.97 2.88 -2.90
C LEU A 209 17.29 2.06 -1.64
N TYR A 210 18.42 2.30 -0.96
CA TYR A 210 18.71 1.69 0.35
C TYR A 210 17.63 2.03 1.39
N ALA A 211 17.22 3.30 1.48
CA ALA A 211 16.18 3.72 2.41
C ALA A 211 14.85 3.01 2.13
N ILE A 212 14.45 2.91 0.86
CA ILE A 212 13.22 2.22 0.47
C ILE A 212 13.32 0.70 0.63
N ALA A 213 14.49 0.11 0.40
CA ALA A 213 14.74 -1.30 0.62
C ALA A 213 14.54 -1.68 2.11
N MET A 214 15.05 -0.86 3.04
CA MET A 214 14.79 -1.08 4.47
C MET A 214 13.30 -1.11 4.77
N GLN A 215 12.54 -0.10 4.33
CA GLN A 215 11.09 -0.06 4.51
C GLN A 215 10.41 -1.30 3.92
N THR A 216 10.86 -1.74 2.74
CA THR A 216 10.28 -2.87 2.00
C THR A 216 10.49 -4.20 2.74
N TYR A 217 11.71 -4.46 3.20
CA TYR A 217 11.99 -5.71 3.93
C TYR A 217 11.30 -5.73 5.30
N LEU A 218 11.22 -4.61 5.98
CA LEU A 218 10.44 -4.50 7.22
C LEU A 218 8.94 -4.67 6.97
N ALA A 219 8.38 -4.08 5.90
CA ALA A 219 6.98 -4.24 5.53
C ALA A 219 6.62 -5.69 5.15
N THR A 220 7.59 -6.49 4.68
CA THR A 220 7.43 -7.91 4.39
C THR A 220 7.80 -8.83 5.57
N ALA A 221 8.01 -8.26 6.77
CA ALA A 221 8.42 -8.98 7.99
C ALA A 221 9.69 -9.84 7.80
N ASP A 222 10.65 -9.34 7.00
CA ASP A 222 11.89 -10.03 6.65
C ASP A 222 13.15 -9.23 7.06
N PRO A 223 13.51 -9.19 8.33
CA PRO A 223 14.73 -8.52 8.77
C PRO A 223 16.01 -9.16 8.20
N ALA A 224 15.99 -10.45 7.81
CA ALA A 224 17.13 -11.12 7.20
C ALA A 224 17.45 -10.56 5.79
N GLY A 225 16.43 -10.10 5.06
CA GLY A 225 16.60 -9.48 3.75
C GLY A 225 17.42 -8.20 3.76
N LEU A 226 17.63 -7.57 4.93
CA LEU A 226 18.52 -6.41 5.08
C LEU A 226 20.00 -6.79 5.01
N CYS A 227 20.35 -8.05 5.33
CA CYS A 227 21.74 -8.46 5.52
C CYS A 227 22.62 -8.33 4.26
N PRO A 228 22.17 -8.74 3.06
CA PRO A 228 22.96 -8.55 1.85
C PRO A 228 23.22 -7.09 1.52
N LEU A 229 22.39 -6.17 2.00
CA LEU A 229 22.46 -4.73 1.73
C LEU A 229 23.26 -3.96 2.79
N SER A 230 23.46 -4.55 3.98
CA SER A 230 24.00 -3.87 5.16
C SER A 230 25.35 -3.18 4.90
N ALA A 231 26.32 -3.89 4.31
CA ALA A 231 27.66 -3.36 4.06
C ALA A 231 27.63 -2.15 3.09
N GLY A 232 26.81 -2.22 2.05
CA GLY A 232 26.61 -1.12 1.10
C GLY A 232 25.91 0.07 1.75
N ALA A 233 24.80 -0.19 2.45
CA ALA A 233 23.99 0.85 3.09
C ALA A 233 24.76 1.66 4.14
N LEU A 234 25.61 1.00 4.95
CA LEU A 234 26.43 1.66 5.99
C LEU A 234 27.47 2.64 5.45
N ARG A 235 27.78 2.60 4.14
CA ARG A 235 28.66 3.59 3.51
C ARG A 235 27.95 4.91 3.25
N PHE A 236 26.63 4.89 3.05
CA PHE A 236 25.84 6.03 2.60
C PHE A 236 24.83 6.52 3.62
N SER A 237 24.39 5.64 4.53
CA SER A 237 23.32 5.93 5.48
C SER A 237 23.83 5.90 6.92
N LYS A 238 23.37 6.87 7.70
CA LYS A 238 23.55 6.92 9.16
C LYS A 238 22.28 6.49 9.91
N GLU A 239 21.32 5.93 9.21
CA GLU A 239 20.08 5.47 9.83
C GLU A 239 20.37 4.35 10.84
N PRO A 240 19.91 4.49 12.09
CA PRO A 240 20.18 3.53 13.16
C PRO A 240 19.78 2.09 12.83
N GLY A 241 18.77 1.89 11.96
CA GLY A 241 18.36 0.57 11.49
C GLY A 241 19.48 -0.18 10.78
N TRP A 242 20.31 0.51 9.99
CA TRP A 242 21.47 -0.11 9.34
C TRP A 242 22.57 -0.46 10.36
N ASP A 243 22.79 0.37 11.38
CA ASP A 243 23.73 0.00 12.46
C ASP A 243 23.27 -1.25 13.21
N MET A 244 21.95 -1.42 13.40
CA MET A 244 21.39 -2.60 14.06
C MET A 244 21.55 -3.88 13.23
N THR A 245 21.71 -3.81 11.91
CA THR A 245 22.01 -4.99 11.09
C THR A 245 23.35 -5.63 11.46
N ARG A 246 24.30 -4.86 12.03
CA ARG A 246 25.57 -5.40 12.56
C ARG A 246 25.39 -6.40 13.71
N ALA A 247 24.25 -6.33 14.43
CA ALA A 247 23.89 -7.31 15.47
C ALA A 247 22.94 -8.38 14.92
N ILE A 248 21.95 -7.96 14.12
CA ILE A 248 20.91 -8.86 13.58
C ILE A 248 21.52 -9.88 12.61
N CYS A 249 22.35 -9.44 11.66
CA CYS A 249 22.84 -10.33 10.61
C CYS A 249 23.79 -11.42 11.11
N PRO A 250 24.80 -11.15 11.96
CA PRO A 250 25.59 -12.21 12.58
C PRO A 250 24.73 -13.17 13.41
N ALA A 251 23.71 -12.66 14.14
CA ALA A 251 22.80 -13.51 14.89
C ALA A 251 22.06 -14.52 14.00
N LEU A 252 21.53 -14.04 12.87
CA LEU A 252 20.80 -14.88 11.91
C LEU A 252 21.73 -15.87 11.15
N SER A 253 23.02 -15.58 11.07
CA SER A 253 24.02 -16.51 10.51
C SER A 253 24.68 -17.43 11.55
N GLY A 254 24.30 -17.32 12.84
CA GLY A 254 24.81 -18.18 13.92
C GLY A 254 26.08 -17.67 14.62
N ASP A 255 26.60 -16.49 14.26
CA ASP A 255 27.74 -15.87 14.92
C ASP A 255 27.31 -15.10 16.17
N GLN A 256 27.26 -15.81 17.30
CA GLN A 256 26.82 -15.28 18.58
C GLN A 256 27.77 -14.23 19.16
N GLY A 257 29.05 -14.39 18.94
CA GLY A 257 30.08 -13.46 19.46
C GLY A 257 29.96 -12.07 18.87
N SER A 258 29.99 -11.99 17.56
CA SER A 258 29.84 -10.73 16.81
C SER A 258 28.49 -10.09 17.08
N ALA A 259 27.39 -10.87 17.09
CA ALA A 259 26.05 -10.35 17.32
C ALA A 259 25.90 -9.73 18.72
N SER A 260 26.35 -10.43 19.78
CA SER A 260 26.26 -9.94 21.17
C SER A 260 27.16 -8.71 21.37
N GLY A 261 28.35 -8.71 20.79
CA GLY A 261 29.28 -7.58 20.83
C GLY A 261 28.68 -6.33 20.18
N ALA A 262 28.14 -6.48 18.97
CA ALA A 262 27.50 -5.38 18.23
C ALA A 262 26.24 -4.86 18.95
N LEU A 263 25.38 -5.74 19.49
CA LEU A 263 24.19 -5.35 20.24
C LEU A 263 24.54 -4.54 21.49
N ASN A 264 25.53 -5.01 22.28
CA ASN A 264 26.02 -4.29 23.46
C ASN A 264 26.65 -2.94 23.10
N GLN A 265 27.34 -2.86 21.98
CA GLN A 265 27.91 -1.60 21.49
C GLN A 265 26.80 -0.61 21.07
N ALA A 266 25.79 -1.08 20.33
CA ALA A 266 24.64 -0.26 19.94
C ALA A 266 23.89 0.29 21.17
N GLN A 267 23.73 -0.54 22.23
CA GLN A 267 23.12 -0.13 23.49
C GLN A 267 23.94 0.96 24.18
N ARG A 268 25.26 0.77 24.33
CA ARG A 268 26.13 1.77 24.97
C ARG A 268 26.17 3.10 24.22
N ARG A 269 26.11 3.07 22.89
CA ARG A 269 26.05 4.27 22.04
C ARG A 269 24.68 4.92 22.01
N GLY A 270 23.65 4.23 22.50
CA GLY A 270 22.27 4.70 22.42
C GLY A 270 21.72 4.80 20.99
N VAL A 271 22.19 3.92 20.10
CA VAL A 271 21.77 3.87 18.68
C VAL A 271 20.26 3.75 18.56
N VAL A 272 19.68 2.82 19.32
CA VAL A 272 18.22 2.66 19.50
C VAL A 272 17.91 2.48 20.98
N ARG A 273 16.68 2.83 21.40
CA ARG A 273 16.27 2.80 22.81
C ARG A 273 14.86 2.23 22.94
N GLY A 274 14.47 1.94 24.18
CA GLY A 274 13.10 1.49 24.50
C GLY A 274 12.70 0.24 23.74
N ILE A 275 11.48 0.23 23.22
CA ILE A 275 10.92 -0.92 22.49
C ILE A 275 11.72 -1.27 21.22
N ASP A 276 12.29 -0.27 20.54
CA ASP A 276 13.02 -0.48 19.29
C ASP A 276 14.28 -1.32 19.52
N TYR A 277 14.98 -1.09 20.66
CA TYR A 277 16.08 -1.92 21.09
C TYR A 277 15.62 -3.32 21.53
N ARG A 278 14.51 -3.41 22.30
CA ARG A 278 13.98 -4.68 22.78
C ARG A 278 13.55 -5.60 21.64
N LEU A 279 12.93 -5.06 20.60
CA LEU A 279 12.58 -5.82 19.39
C LEU A 279 13.83 -6.35 18.68
N ALA A 280 14.86 -5.52 18.51
CA ALA A 280 16.13 -5.97 17.91
C ALA A 280 16.83 -7.02 18.78
N GLU A 281 16.88 -6.83 20.12
CA GLU A 281 17.41 -7.81 21.09
C GLU A 281 16.68 -9.16 20.96
N LYS A 282 15.34 -9.13 20.79
CA LYS A 282 14.54 -10.33 20.60
C LYS A 282 14.86 -11.03 19.28
N VAL A 283 15.07 -10.29 18.16
CA VAL A 283 15.50 -10.87 16.87
C VAL A 283 16.87 -11.54 17.02
N VAL A 284 17.83 -10.86 17.66
CA VAL A 284 19.16 -11.43 17.93
C VAL A 284 19.05 -12.70 18.78
N GLY A 285 18.18 -12.69 19.79
CA GLY A 285 17.94 -13.86 20.65
C GLY A 285 17.39 -15.08 19.92
N THR A 286 16.52 -14.90 18.91
CA THR A 286 15.97 -16.01 18.14
C THR A 286 17.01 -16.69 17.26
N GLY A 287 18.01 -15.96 16.75
CA GLY A 287 19.09 -16.52 15.95
C GLY A 287 19.95 -17.56 16.71
N PHE A 288 19.90 -17.59 18.05
CA PHE A 288 20.72 -18.48 18.87
C PHE A 288 19.94 -19.58 19.59
N ASN A 289 18.65 -19.78 19.30
CA ASN A 289 17.76 -20.56 20.16
C ASN A 289 17.90 -20.16 21.66
N ALA A 290 18.29 -18.93 21.89
CA ALA A 290 18.57 -18.43 23.24
C ALA A 290 17.25 -18.32 24.01
N ARG A 291 17.19 -18.98 25.16
CA ARG A 291 16.05 -18.97 26.08
C ARG A 291 15.81 -17.59 26.75
N ARG A 292 16.43 -16.52 26.25
CA ARG A 292 16.16 -15.16 26.74
C ARG A 292 14.77 -14.74 26.30
N SER A 293 13.82 -14.88 27.20
CA SER A 293 12.48 -14.33 27.03
C SER A 293 12.55 -12.80 27.16
N VAL A 294 12.74 -12.10 26.03
CA VAL A 294 12.59 -10.65 25.99
C VAL A 294 11.10 -10.35 25.93
N LYS A 295 10.55 -9.77 27.01
CA LYS A 295 9.17 -9.30 27.04
C LYS A 295 9.09 -7.99 26.27
N ILE A 296 8.15 -7.89 25.36
CA ILE A 296 7.84 -6.68 24.63
C ILE A 296 6.61 -6.04 25.29
N GLU A 297 6.76 -4.80 25.72
CA GLU A 297 5.71 -4.00 26.35
C GLU A 297 5.43 -2.77 25.48
N TRP A 298 4.16 -2.52 25.19
CA TRP A 298 3.71 -1.46 24.29
C TRP A 298 3.19 -0.22 25.02
N ASP A 299 3.06 -0.24 26.34
CA ASP A 299 2.35 0.78 27.15
C ASP A 299 2.88 2.22 26.96
N ALA A 300 4.17 2.37 26.64
CA ALA A 300 4.80 3.68 26.42
C ALA A 300 5.04 4.00 24.94
N VAL A 301 4.36 3.27 24.04
CA VAL A 301 4.54 3.41 22.59
C VAL A 301 3.38 4.21 22.02
N ASP A 302 3.68 5.36 21.44
CA ASP A 302 2.71 6.30 20.90
C ASP A 302 2.43 6.13 19.41
N ARG A 303 3.35 5.46 18.66
CA ARG A 303 3.25 5.30 17.21
C ARG A 303 3.85 3.99 16.72
N LEU A 304 3.19 3.39 15.73
CA LEU A 304 3.72 2.28 14.96
C LEU A 304 4.69 2.81 13.89
N THR A 305 5.80 2.10 13.70
CA THR A 305 6.79 2.39 12.64
C THR A 305 7.06 1.12 11.84
N ALA A 306 7.67 1.22 10.66
CA ALA A 306 8.04 0.04 9.88
C ALA A 306 9.02 -0.86 10.66
N TRP A 307 9.94 -0.28 11.44
CA TRP A 307 10.85 -1.03 12.30
C TRP A 307 10.08 -1.87 13.32
N ARG A 308 9.18 -1.24 14.08
CA ARG A 308 8.34 -1.90 15.09
C ARG A 308 7.45 -2.95 14.46
N PHE A 309 6.78 -2.59 13.36
CA PHE A 309 5.94 -3.52 12.61
C PHE A 309 6.74 -4.73 12.11
N GLY A 310 7.84 -4.50 11.38
CA GLY A 310 8.61 -5.55 10.73
C GLY A 310 9.24 -6.53 11.72
N LEU A 311 9.85 -6.02 12.80
CA LEU A 311 10.45 -6.89 13.80
C LEU A 311 9.40 -7.61 14.65
N ALA A 312 8.31 -6.93 15.05
CA ALA A 312 7.25 -7.57 15.84
C ALA A 312 6.56 -8.69 15.04
N THR A 313 6.17 -8.42 13.79
CA THR A 313 5.50 -9.42 12.95
C THR A 313 6.42 -10.58 12.56
N ALA A 314 7.72 -10.33 12.32
CA ALA A 314 8.70 -11.40 12.08
C ALA A 314 8.88 -12.33 13.29
N LEU A 315 8.68 -11.81 14.50
CA LEU A 315 8.81 -12.53 15.77
C LEU A 315 7.49 -13.09 16.32
N ASN A 316 6.40 -12.98 15.57
CA ASN A 316 5.06 -13.32 16.05
C ASN A 316 4.67 -12.58 17.35
N VAL A 317 5.16 -11.35 17.54
CA VAL A 317 4.76 -10.48 18.65
C VAL A 317 3.48 -9.73 18.25
N GLU A 318 2.51 -9.74 19.17
CA GLU A 318 1.25 -9.04 18.95
C GLU A 318 1.44 -7.53 19.03
N ILE A 319 0.91 -6.81 18.05
CA ILE A 319 0.87 -5.34 18.00
C ILE A 319 -0.53 -4.91 18.41
N PRO A 320 -0.69 -4.04 19.42
CA PRO A 320 -1.99 -3.51 19.83
C PRO A 320 -2.71 -2.80 18.68
N ASP A 321 -4.04 -2.92 18.65
CA ASP A 321 -4.87 -2.37 17.58
C ASP A 321 -4.86 -0.84 17.52
N ASP A 322 -4.72 -0.17 18.67
CA ASP A 322 -4.61 1.28 18.78
C ASP A 322 -3.37 1.83 18.07
N LEU A 323 -2.28 1.07 18.03
CA LEU A 323 -1.08 1.47 17.29
C LEU A 323 -1.29 1.45 15.77
N TYR A 324 -2.16 0.58 15.25
CA TYR A 324 -2.52 0.64 13.83
C TYR A 324 -3.34 1.87 13.46
N ALA A 325 -4.03 2.49 14.42
CA ALA A 325 -4.73 3.75 14.20
C ALA A 325 -3.76 4.94 14.00
N THR A 326 -2.49 4.79 14.39
CA THR A 326 -1.44 5.82 14.22
C THR A 326 -0.83 5.84 12.82
N VAL A 327 -1.18 4.87 11.97
CA VAL A 327 -0.66 4.70 10.60
C VAL A 327 -1.80 4.49 9.61
N GLY A 328 -1.50 4.61 8.33
CA GLY A 328 -2.50 4.37 7.29
C GLY A 328 -2.89 2.89 7.13
N PRO A 329 -4.05 2.60 6.51
CA PRO A 329 -4.56 1.24 6.35
C PRO A 329 -3.65 0.31 5.54
N HIS A 330 -2.69 0.86 4.79
CA HIS A 330 -1.69 0.09 4.06
C HIS A 330 -0.84 -0.81 4.97
N VAL A 331 -0.59 -0.41 6.23
CA VAL A 331 0.18 -1.23 7.19
C VAL A 331 -0.61 -2.48 7.61
N ARG A 332 -1.93 -2.36 7.75
CA ARG A 332 -2.80 -3.54 7.92
C ARG A 332 -2.76 -4.46 6.69
N ALA A 333 -2.66 -3.92 5.49
CA ALA A 333 -2.52 -4.74 4.29
C ALA A 333 -1.17 -5.49 4.24
N TRP A 334 -0.09 -4.93 4.81
CA TRP A 334 1.18 -5.66 4.98
C TRP A 334 1.02 -6.85 5.94
N GLU A 335 0.29 -6.66 7.05
CA GLU A 335 0.02 -7.71 8.03
C GLU A 335 -0.65 -8.94 7.40
N ALA A 336 -1.54 -8.73 6.43
CA ALA A 336 -2.24 -9.80 5.72
C ALA A 336 -1.29 -10.87 5.13
N ARG A 337 -0.05 -10.50 4.86
CA ARG A 337 0.95 -11.35 4.25
C ARG A 337 2.11 -11.74 5.17
N ALA A 338 2.10 -11.30 6.42
CA ALA A 338 3.15 -11.61 7.38
C ALA A 338 3.21 -13.13 7.68
N PRO A 339 4.31 -13.83 7.32
CA PRO A 339 4.31 -15.29 7.30
C PRO A 339 4.33 -15.95 8.68
N ALA A 340 4.83 -15.24 9.69
CA ALA A 340 4.93 -15.75 11.06
C ALA A 340 3.62 -15.62 11.85
N LEU A 341 2.65 -14.83 11.36
CA LEU A 341 1.37 -14.65 12.02
C LEU A 341 0.37 -15.74 11.62
N SER A 342 -0.44 -16.22 12.57
CA SER A 342 -1.57 -17.12 12.27
C SER A 342 -2.59 -16.45 11.34
N ALA A 343 -3.39 -17.24 10.63
CA ALA A 343 -4.41 -16.69 9.75
C ALA A 343 -5.46 -15.88 10.53
N VAL A 344 -5.82 -16.28 11.75
CA VAL A 344 -6.75 -15.54 12.61
C VAL A 344 -6.24 -14.13 12.89
N ARG A 345 -4.95 -13.97 13.21
CA ARG A 345 -4.35 -12.65 13.47
C ARG A 345 -4.28 -11.78 12.23
N ARG A 346 -4.11 -12.39 11.05
CA ARG A 346 -4.06 -11.68 9.76
C ARG A 346 -5.43 -11.33 9.19
N LEU A 347 -6.53 -11.81 9.77
CA LEU A 347 -7.88 -11.62 9.22
C LEU A 347 -8.26 -10.14 9.02
N PRO A 348 -8.10 -9.23 10.01
CA PRO A 348 -8.40 -7.81 9.81
C PRO A 348 -7.57 -7.20 8.66
N GLY A 349 -6.28 -7.59 8.57
CA GLY A 349 -5.39 -7.16 7.50
C GLY A 349 -5.82 -7.70 6.13
N ALA A 350 -6.28 -8.94 6.04
CA ALA A 350 -6.73 -9.57 4.79
C ALA A 350 -7.97 -8.87 4.20
N GLU A 351 -8.92 -8.47 5.05
CA GLU A 351 -10.08 -7.70 4.62
C GLU A 351 -9.72 -6.31 4.11
N VAL A 352 -8.81 -5.62 4.80
CA VAL A 352 -8.26 -4.34 4.33
C VAL A 352 -7.51 -4.53 3.02
N ALA A 353 -6.67 -5.56 2.90
CA ALA A 353 -5.94 -5.89 1.68
C ALA A 353 -6.87 -6.15 0.49
N ALA A 354 -8.03 -6.79 0.72
CA ALA A 354 -9.05 -7.00 -0.31
C ALA A 354 -9.68 -5.67 -0.75
N ARG A 355 -10.06 -4.80 0.19
CA ARG A 355 -10.64 -3.48 -0.11
C ARG A 355 -9.68 -2.58 -0.89
N LEU A 356 -8.40 -2.63 -0.58
CA LEU A 356 -7.35 -1.84 -1.25
C LEU A 356 -6.91 -2.41 -2.61
N GLY A 357 -7.30 -3.65 -2.95
CA GLY A 357 -6.90 -4.30 -4.19
C GLY A 357 -5.58 -5.08 -4.09
N VAL A 358 -4.95 -5.14 -2.91
CA VAL A 358 -3.75 -5.95 -2.63
C VAL A 358 -4.09 -7.44 -2.77
N PHE A 359 -5.21 -7.88 -2.18
CA PHE A 359 -5.75 -9.22 -2.42
C PHE A 359 -6.71 -9.24 -3.60
N SER A 360 -6.51 -10.17 -4.53
CA SER A 360 -7.53 -10.54 -5.50
C SER A 360 -8.66 -11.32 -4.82
N SER A 361 -9.82 -11.43 -5.48
CA SER A 361 -10.91 -12.32 -5.03
C SER A 361 -10.37 -13.74 -4.74
N ARG A 362 -9.55 -14.30 -5.64
CA ARG A 362 -8.94 -15.62 -5.44
C ARG A 362 -8.03 -15.70 -4.21
N ALA A 363 -7.21 -14.67 -3.98
CA ALA A 363 -6.32 -14.63 -2.82
C ALA A 363 -7.12 -14.54 -1.51
N LEU A 364 -8.20 -13.77 -1.49
CA LEU A 364 -9.09 -13.66 -0.34
C LEU A 364 -9.79 -14.99 -0.02
N VAL A 365 -10.33 -15.67 -1.04
CA VAL A 365 -10.94 -17.01 -0.88
C VAL A 365 -9.92 -18.02 -0.37
N GLY A 366 -8.71 -18.02 -0.93
CA GLY A 366 -7.62 -18.89 -0.46
C GLY A 366 -7.24 -18.60 1.00
N PHE A 367 -7.27 -17.33 1.41
CA PHE A 367 -7.03 -16.93 2.78
C PHE A 367 -8.14 -17.45 3.74
N TYR A 368 -9.41 -17.36 3.36
CA TYR A 368 -10.51 -17.95 4.14
C TYR A 368 -10.42 -19.50 4.21
N SER A 369 -9.94 -20.15 3.15
CA SER A 369 -9.66 -21.60 3.19
C SER A 369 -8.53 -21.95 4.17
N GLN A 370 -7.51 -21.09 4.29
CA GLN A 370 -6.45 -21.25 5.29
C GLN A 370 -7.00 -21.05 6.71
N LEU A 371 -7.86 -20.05 6.94
CA LEU A 371 -8.53 -19.84 8.22
C LEU A 371 -9.26 -21.11 8.69
N GLN A 372 -9.98 -21.77 7.80
CA GLN A 372 -10.70 -23.01 8.13
C GLN A 372 -9.77 -24.11 8.66
N SER A 373 -8.51 -24.14 8.21
CA SER A 373 -7.52 -25.14 8.61
C SER A 373 -6.88 -24.83 9.98
N ASP A 374 -6.95 -23.59 10.46
CA ASP A 374 -6.29 -23.17 11.71
C ASP A 374 -7.06 -23.58 13.00
N GLY A 375 -8.31 -24.06 12.90
CA GLY A 375 -9.06 -24.72 13.97
C GLY A 375 -9.84 -23.79 14.88
N ASP A 376 -9.20 -23.00 15.72
CA ASP A 376 -9.88 -22.14 16.71
C ASP A 376 -10.25 -20.77 16.14
N LEU A 377 -11.40 -20.70 15.45
CA LEU A 377 -11.89 -19.44 14.88
C LEU A 377 -12.84 -18.72 15.86
N PRO A 378 -12.78 -17.38 15.94
CA PRO A 378 -13.87 -16.60 16.51
C PRO A 378 -15.18 -16.89 15.77
N ALA A 379 -16.32 -16.94 16.49
CA ALA A 379 -17.60 -17.35 15.92
C ALA A 379 -17.99 -16.61 14.64
N ASN A 380 -17.82 -15.29 14.61
CA ASN A 380 -18.10 -14.46 13.44
C ASN A 380 -17.21 -14.79 12.23
N ALA A 381 -15.98 -15.25 12.44
CA ALA A 381 -15.08 -15.69 11.37
C ALA A 381 -15.46 -17.09 10.89
N ALA A 382 -15.84 -17.99 11.78
CA ALA A 382 -16.35 -19.32 11.46
C ALA A 382 -17.61 -19.24 10.59
N ASP A 383 -18.60 -18.42 10.98
CA ASP A 383 -19.83 -18.19 10.21
C ASP A 383 -19.54 -17.68 8.79
N ARG A 384 -18.59 -16.75 8.63
CA ARG A 384 -18.17 -16.25 7.30
C ARG A 384 -17.50 -17.32 6.46
N VAL A 385 -16.63 -18.15 7.05
CA VAL A 385 -15.96 -19.26 6.37
C VAL A 385 -16.99 -20.28 5.89
N ASP A 386 -17.95 -20.67 6.74
CA ASP A 386 -18.98 -21.63 6.40
C ASP A 386 -19.95 -21.10 5.34
N ALA A 387 -20.36 -19.84 5.44
CA ALA A 387 -21.16 -19.18 4.41
C ALA A 387 -20.41 -19.12 3.08
N LEU A 388 -19.10 -18.80 3.09
CA LEU A 388 -18.29 -18.77 1.88
C LEU A 388 -18.17 -20.17 1.25
N ARG A 389 -17.93 -21.19 2.04
CA ARG A 389 -17.90 -22.59 1.57
C ARG A 389 -19.22 -22.98 0.90
N THR A 390 -20.35 -22.67 1.52
CA THR A 390 -21.69 -22.94 0.99
C THR A 390 -21.95 -22.16 -0.30
N ALA A 391 -21.53 -20.88 -0.39
CA ALA A 391 -21.64 -20.09 -1.61
C ALA A 391 -20.90 -20.72 -2.80
N TYR A 392 -19.78 -21.42 -2.57
CA TYR A 392 -18.99 -22.07 -3.60
C TYR A 392 -19.38 -23.52 -3.88
N ALA A 393 -19.77 -24.30 -2.86
CA ALA A 393 -19.91 -25.74 -2.92
C ALA A 393 -21.32 -26.25 -2.53
N GLY A 394 -22.25 -25.38 -2.19
CA GLY A 394 -23.64 -25.74 -1.90
C GLY A 394 -24.30 -26.46 -3.08
N THR A 395 -25.20 -27.39 -2.79
CA THR A 395 -25.80 -28.31 -3.76
C THR A 395 -26.84 -27.65 -4.67
N GLY A 396 -27.53 -26.60 -4.14
CA GLY A 396 -28.59 -25.90 -4.85
C GLY A 396 -28.29 -24.42 -5.11
N THR A 397 -28.90 -23.86 -6.14
CA THR A 397 -28.78 -22.42 -6.47
C THR A 397 -29.27 -21.53 -5.32
N ASP A 398 -30.40 -21.90 -4.70
CA ASP A 398 -31.01 -21.13 -3.62
C ASP A 398 -30.15 -21.16 -2.35
N GLU A 399 -29.59 -22.32 -2.00
CA GLU A 399 -28.66 -22.48 -0.88
C GLU A 399 -27.41 -21.61 -1.08
N ARG A 400 -26.81 -21.66 -2.27
CA ARG A 400 -25.64 -20.83 -2.61
C ARG A 400 -25.96 -19.34 -2.59
N LEU A 401 -27.11 -18.94 -3.13
CA LEU A 401 -27.53 -17.53 -3.11
C LEU A 401 -27.80 -17.06 -1.68
N GLN A 402 -28.44 -17.87 -0.85
CA GLN A 402 -28.68 -17.52 0.55
C GLN A 402 -27.36 -17.33 1.32
N ALA A 403 -26.38 -18.18 1.09
CA ALA A 403 -25.05 -18.03 1.68
C ALA A 403 -24.35 -16.75 1.21
N MET A 404 -24.49 -16.37 -0.06
CA MET A 404 -23.96 -15.10 -0.56
C MET A 404 -24.67 -13.90 0.08
N ARG A 405 -25.99 -13.94 0.23
CA ARG A 405 -26.76 -12.89 0.93
C ARG A 405 -26.25 -12.69 2.36
N THR A 406 -25.95 -13.77 3.08
CA THR A 406 -25.34 -13.68 4.42
C THR A 406 -24.00 -12.94 4.40
N LEU A 407 -23.17 -13.18 3.39
CA LEU A 407 -21.86 -12.51 3.24
C LEU A 407 -21.99 -11.04 2.79
N TRP A 408 -23.09 -10.68 2.12
CA TRP A 408 -23.35 -9.30 1.66
C TRP A 408 -24.10 -8.44 2.67
N GLN A 409 -24.67 -9.04 3.73
CA GLN A 409 -25.48 -8.31 4.70
C GLN A 409 -24.68 -7.18 5.35
N ASN A 410 -25.21 -5.97 5.20
CA ASN A 410 -24.77 -4.75 5.87
C ASN A 410 -25.98 -3.80 5.90
N GLU A 411 -26.03 -2.89 6.88
CA GLU A 411 -27.21 -2.05 7.17
C GLU A 411 -27.62 -1.14 6.00
N ALA A 412 -26.68 -0.58 5.27
CA ALA A 412 -26.97 0.40 4.23
C ALA A 412 -26.64 -0.05 2.80
N ARG A 413 -25.65 -0.92 2.64
CA ARG A 413 -25.12 -1.38 1.33
C ARG A 413 -24.51 -2.76 1.47
N PRO A 414 -24.39 -3.54 0.38
CA PRO A 414 -23.69 -4.81 0.44
C PRO A 414 -22.26 -4.66 0.96
N ASP A 415 -21.82 -5.57 1.85
CA ASP A 415 -20.43 -5.60 2.31
C ASP A 415 -19.49 -5.82 1.11
N PHE A 416 -18.64 -4.85 0.87
CA PHE A 416 -17.74 -4.88 -0.29
C PHE A 416 -16.74 -6.03 -0.26
N VAL A 417 -16.29 -6.46 0.94
CA VAL A 417 -15.43 -7.64 1.11
C VAL A 417 -16.18 -8.92 0.78
N GLY A 418 -17.43 -8.99 1.20
CA GLY A 418 -18.35 -10.09 0.84
C GLY A 418 -18.57 -10.19 -0.67
N LEU A 419 -18.78 -9.06 -1.37
CA LEU A 419 -18.88 -9.03 -2.83
C LEU A 419 -17.58 -9.53 -3.50
N ILE A 420 -16.41 -9.10 -3.02
CA ILE A 420 -15.10 -9.56 -3.53
C ILE A 420 -14.92 -11.06 -3.32
N ALA A 421 -15.27 -11.56 -2.13
CA ALA A 421 -15.11 -12.97 -1.80
C ALA A 421 -16.03 -13.87 -2.65
N THR A 422 -17.23 -13.41 -2.98
CA THR A 422 -18.25 -14.20 -3.70
C THR A 422 -18.19 -14.03 -5.22
N ALA A 423 -17.33 -13.20 -5.77
CA ALA A 423 -17.32 -12.84 -7.19
C ALA A 423 -17.31 -14.03 -8.15
N ARG A 424 -16.47 -15.05 -7.90
CA ARG A 424 -16.43 -16.26 -8.73
C ARG A 424 -17.63 -17.17 -8.50
N ALA A 425 -18.11 -17.26 -7.26
CA ALA A 425 -19.31 -18.04 -6.95
C ALA A 425 -20.53 -17.44 -7.64
N ALA A 426 -20.67 -16.11 -7.65
CA ALA A 426 -21.70 -15.38 -8.39
C ALA A 426 -21.63 -15.65 -9.90
N ALA A 427 -20.42 -15.60 -10.48
CA ALA A 427 -20.21 -15.88 -11.91
C ALA A 427 -20.50 -17.35 -12.31
N ALA A 428 -20.54 -18.26 -11.36
CA ALA A 428 -20.83 -19.67 -11.57
C ALA A 428 -22.31 -20.03 -11.34
N LEU A 429 -23.17 -19.07 -10.89
CA LEU A 429 -24.60 -19.29 -10.81
C LEU A 429 -25.25 -19.21 -12.19
N PRO A 430 -26.20 -20.12 -12.52
CA PRO A 430 -26.97 -19.99 -13.74
C PRO A 430 -27.89 -18.75 -13.65
N VAL A 431 -28.10 -18.10 -14.79
CA VAL A 431 -29.07 -17.00 -14.88
C VAL A 431 -30.47 -17.58 -14.66
N SER A 432 -31.18 -17.09 -13.67
CA SER A 432 -32.51 -17.53 -13.27
C SER A 432 -33.36 -16.33 -12.89
N GLN A 433 -34.64 -16.58 -12.67
CA GLN A 433 -35.59 -15.55 -12.17
C GLN A 433 -35.30 -15.28 -10.70
N LEU A 434 -34.66 -14.14 -10.44
CA LEU A 434 -34.33 -13.66 -9.10
C LEU A 434 -34.89 -12.26 -8.88
N SER A 435 -34.92 -11.81 -7.62
CA SER A 435 -35.18 -10.41 -7.35
C SER A 435 -34.16 -9.50 -8.02
N ALA A 436 -34.57 -8.31 -8.43
CA ALA A 436 -33.67 -7.33 -9.03
C ALA A 436 -32.50 -6.97 -8.09
N ARG A 437 -32.75 -6.92 -6.78
CA ARG A 437 -31.75 -6.67 -5.75
C ARG A 437 -30.67 -7.77 -5.71
N ASP A 438 -31.06 -9.04 -5.76
CA ASP A 438 -30.10 -10.14 -5.78
C ASP A 438 -29.29 -10.15 -7.06
N ALA A 439 -29.94 -9.92 -8.19
CA ALA A 439 -29.26 -9.83 -9.48
C ALA A 439 -28.27 -8.65 -9.52
N ALA A 440 -28.62 -7.50 -8.95
CA ALA A 440 -27.72 -6.35 -8.80
C ALA A 440 -26.49 -6.71 -7.95
N ASN A 441 -26.68 -7.39 -6.81
CA ASN A 441 -25.58 -7.81 -5.94
C ASN A 441 -24.70 -8.87 -6.60
N LEU A 442 -25.26 -9.83 -7.35
CA LEU A 442 -24.50 -10.80 -8.13
C LEU A 442 -23.64 -10.11 -9.19
N VAL A 443 -24.23 -9.18 -9.95
CA VAL A 443 -23.53 -8.40 -10.97
C VAL A 443 -22.43 -7.52 -10.35
N ALA A 444 -22.73 -6.84 -9.23
CA ALA A 444 -21.74 -6.08 -8.47
C ALA A 444 -20.57 -6.96 -8.00
N ALA A 445 -20.85 -8.14 -7.43
CA ALA A 445 -19.84 -9.10 -7.02
C ALA A 445 -18.96 -9.52 -8.22
N MET A 446 -19.55 -9.86 -9.36
CA MET A 446 -18.83 -10.23 -10.57
C MET A 446 -17.86 -9.11 -11.03
N PHE A 447 -18.31 -7.85 -11.02
CA PHE A 447 -17.47 -6.71 -11.40
C PHE A 447 -16.31 -6.47 -10.45
N THR A 448 -16.40 -6.84 -9.16
CA THR A 448 -15.25 -6.72 -8.26
C THR A 448 -14.04 -7.55 -8.68
N ALA A 449 -14.24 -8.60 -9.49
CA ALA A 449 -13.19 -9.47 -9.98
C ALA A 449 -13.08 -9.52 -11.52
N GLY A 450 -13.79 -8.64 -12.23
CA GLY A 450 -13.71 -8.48 -13.69
C GLY A 450 -14.44 -9.58 -14.49
N TYR A 451 -15.44 -10.25 -13.91
CA TYR A 451 -16.30 -11.21 -14.61
C TYR A 451 -17.40 -10.51 -15.43
N ASP A 452 -17.01 -9.54 -16.26
CA ASP A 452 -17.90 -8.66 -17.02
C ASP A 452 -18.76 -9.41 -18.05
N ARG A 453 -18.24 -10.46 -18.67
CA ARG A 453 -19.00 -11.32 -19.60
C ARG A 453 -20.06 -12.14 -18.90
N SER A 454 -19.79 -12.66 -17.71
CA SER A 454 -20.78 -13.37 -16.90
C SER A 454 -21.87 -12.40 -16.39
N ALA A 455 -21.47 -11.20 -15.95
CA ALA A 455 -22.38 -10.16 -15.55
C ALA A 455 -23.34 -9.74 -16.69
N ALA A 456 -22.83 -9.60 -17.93
CA ALA A 456 -23.63 -9.23 -19.10
C ALA A 456 -24.77 -10.21 -19.43
N GLN A 457 -24.68 -11.48 -19.00
CA GLN A 457 -25.74 -12.48 -19.20
C GLN A 457 -27.03 -12.15 -18.44
N TRP A 458 -26.96 -11.31 -17.42
CA TRP A 458 -28.10 -10.85 -16.62
C TRP A 458 -28.92 -9.73 -17.27
N SER A 459 -28.53 -9.30 -18.48
CA SER A 459 -29.19 -8.19 -19.19
C SER A 459 -30.67 -8.42 -19.47
N ARG A 460 -31.10 -9.66 -19.75
CA ARG A 460 -32.53 -9.98 -19.98
C ARG A 460 -33.36 -9.74 -18.72
N LEU A 461 -32.83 -10.12 -17.56
CA LEU A 461 -33.49 -9.86 -16.29
C LEU A 461 -33.53 -8.35 -16.02
N ALA A 462 -32.46 -7.62 -16.26
CA ALA A 462 -32.44 -6.17 -16.11
C ALA A 462 -33.47 -5.43 -16.99
N ALA A 463 -33.76 -5.94 -18.19
CA ALA A 463 -34.76 -5.37 -19.09
C ALA A 463 -36.19 -5.56 -18.59
N GLN A 464 -36.46 -6.55 -17.73
CA GLN A 464 -37.76 -6.93 -17.19
C GLN A 464 -37.88 -6.59 -15.69
N ALA A 465 -36.81 -6.16 -15.06
CA ALA A 465 -36.75 -5.90 -13.63
C ALA A 465 -37.53 -4.64 -13.26
N ASP A 466 -38.27 -4.74 -12.19
CA ASP A 466 -38.96 -3.64 -11.52
C ASP A 466 -38.70 -3.67 -10.01
N GLY A 467 -39.12 -2.64 -9.31
CA GLY A 467 -38.98 -2.53 -7.86
C GLY A 467 -37.56 -2.33 -7.38
N ASP A 468 -37.30 -2.79 -6.15
CA ASP A 468 -36.06 -2.57 -5.44
C ASP A 468 -34.86 -3.26 -6.12
N GLY A 469 -33.83 -2.49 -6.40
CA GLY A 469 -32.59 -2.96 -7.06
C GLY A 469 -32.62 -2.94 -8.58
N ALA A 470 -33.77 -2.70 -9.24
CA ALA A 470 -33.85 -2.68 -10.70
C ALA A 470 -33.00 -1.56 -11.34
N ALA A 471 -33.04 -0.37 -10.74
CA ALA A 471 -32.22 0.76 -11.16
C ALA A 471 -30.71 0.47 -10.99
N ASP A 472 -30.31 -0.14 -9.87
CA ASP A 472 -28.93 -0.52 -9.61
C ASP A 472 -28.43 -1.57 -10.60
N LEU A 473 -29.23 -2.60 -10.87
CA LEU A 473 -28.88 -3.64 -11.85
C LEU A 473 -28.67 -3.05 -13.24
N TRP A 474 -29.59 -2.17 -13.67
CA TRP A 474 -29.45 -1.47 -14.95
C TRP A 474 -28.19 -0.60 -14.98
N ALA A 475 -27.94 0.23 -13.97
CA ALA A 475 -26.80 1.14 -13.93
C ALA A 475 -25.47 0.37 -13.95
N LEU A 476 -25.36 -0.71 -13.18
CA LEU A 476 -24.19 -1.57 -13.18
C LEU A 476 -23.90 -2.16 -14.57
N LEU A 477 -24.92 -2.70 -15.24
CA LEU A 477 -24.75 -3.25 -16.60
C LEU A 477 -24.50 -2.15 -17.63
N ALA A 478 -25.12 -0.98 -17.48
CA ALA A 478 -24.91 0.16 -18.36
C ALA A 478 -23.45 0.64 -18.37
N VAL A 479 -22.77 0.62 -17.23
CA VAL A 479 -21.36 1.05 -17.16
C VAL A 479 -20.36 -0.09 -17.22
N GLY A 480 -20.68 -1.29 -16.69
CA GLY A 480 -19.72 -2.37 -16.47
C GLY A 480 -19.64 -3.42 -17.57
N ALA A 481 -20.71 -3.67 -18.33
CA ALA A 481 -20.72 -4.68 -19.39
C ALA A 481 -19.73 -4.37 -20.53
N PRO A 482 -19.16 -5.39 -21.20
CA PRO A 482 -18.17 -5.18 -22.28
C PRO A 482 -18.74 -4.47 -23.50
N SER A 483 -20.06 -4.54 -23.72
CA SER A 483 -20.80 -3.84 -24.77
C SER A 483 -22.11 -3.30 -24.22
N ALA A 484 -22.84 -2.50 -24.96
CA ALA A 484 -24.18 -2.04 -24.59
C ALA A 484 -25.16 -3.24 -24.61
N VAL A 485 -25.44 -3.82 -23.45
CA VAL A 485 -26.35 -4.97 -23.26
C VAL A 485 -27.71 -4.56 -22.70
N VAL A 486 -27.85 -3.31 -22.30
CA VAL A 486 -29.09 -2.66 -21.85
C VAL A 486 -29.29 -1.37 -22.66
N GLU A 487 -30.52 -0.91 -22.75
CA GLU A 487 -30.82 0.38 -23.39
C GLU A 487 -30.18 1.52 -22.58
N ILE A 488 -29.43 2.40 -23.26
CA ILE A 488 -28.75 3.55 -22.68
C ILE A 488 -29.19 4.80 -23.48
N GLY A 489 -29.76 5.77 -22.77
CA GLY A 489 -30.19 7.04 -23.36
C GLY A 489 -30.55 8.04 -22.29
N SER A 490 -30.68 9.32 -22.69
CA SER A 490 -30.99 10.43 -21.77
C SER A 490 -32.30 10.18 -20.98
N GLY A 491 -33.34 9.65 -21.60
CA GLY A 491 -34.60 9.31 -20.94
C GLY A 491 -34.45 8.22 -19.88
N ARG A 492 -33.58 7.21 -20.11
CA ARG A 492 -33.33 6.15 -19.13
C ARG A 492 -32.50 6.66 -17.95
N VAL A 493 -31.51 7.53 -18.21
CA VAL A 493 -30.73 8.20 -17.15
C VAL A 493 -31.64 9.09 -16.29
N SER A 494 -32.54 9.87 -16.93
CA SER A 494 -33.52 10.70 -16.20
C SER A 494 -34.50 9.87 -15.39
N SER A 495 -34.85 8.66 -15.84
CA SER A 495 -35.67 7.73 -15.05
C SER A 495 -34.91 7.22 -13.83
N PHE A 496 -33.63 6.84 -13.98
CA PHE A 496 -32.76 6.45 -12.87
C PHE A 496 -32.63 7.57 -11.83
N ALA A 497 -32.44 8.80 -12.27
CA ALA A 497 -32.24 9.97 -11.42
C ALA A 497 -33.44 10.32 -10.52
N ARG A 498 -34.65 9.85 -10.85
CA ARG A 498 -35.85 10.10 -10.01
C ARG A 498 -35.82 9.34 -8.69
N ASP A 499 -35.24 8.14 -8.69
CA ASP A 499 -35.26 7.22 -7.56
C ASP A 499 -33.88 7.06 -6.90
N ALA A 500 -32.79 7.41 -7.58
CA ALA A 500 -31.43 7.25 -7.11
C ALA A 500 -30.92 8.49 -6.34
N ASP A 501 -29.94 8.25 -5.48
CA ASP A 501 -29.20 9.33 -4.83
C ASP A 501 -28.59 10.29 -5.86
N PRO A 502 -28.72 11.63 -5.67
CA PRO A 502 -28.18 12.63 -6.61
C PRO A 502 -26.70 12.43 -6.91
N ARG A 503 -25.92 12.01 -5.93
CA ARG A 503 -24.48 11.75 -6.10
C ARG A 503 -24.22 10.56 -7.00
N LYS A 504 -24.96 9.47 -6.81
CA LYS A 504 -24.88 8.27 -7.65
C LYS A 504 -25.28 8.58 -9.08
N THR A 505 -26.30 9.44 -9.27
CA THR A 505 -26.72 9.93 -10.58
C THR A 505 -25.62 10.73 -11.28
N GLN A 506 -24.96 11.67 -10.60
CA GLN A 506 -23.83 12.42 -11.14
C GLN A 506 -22.69 11.50 -11.60
N MET A 507 -22.38 10.49 -10.79
CA MET A 507 -21.32 9.52 -11.13
C MET A 507 -21.73 8.62 -12.30
N LEU A 508 -22.99 8.24 -12.41
CA LEU A 508 -23.50 7.47 -13.56
C LEU A 508 -23.33 8.27 -14.86
N ILE A 509 -23.77 9.52 -14.86
CA ILE A 509 -23.63 10.42 -16.04
C ILE A 509 -22.16 10.57 -16.44
N ALA A 510 -21.29 10.86 -15.45
CA ALA A 510 -19.86 10.99 -15.67
C ALA A 510 -19.23 9.71 -16.25
N ALA A 511 -19.62 8.55 -15.75
CA ALA A 511 -19.14 7.26 -16.23
C ALA A 511 -19.63 6.95 -17.65
N LEU A 512 -20.92 7.13 -17.95
CA LEU A 512 -21.50 6.87 -19.27
C LEU A 512 -20.90 7.80 -20.33
N ALA A 513 -20.75 9.09 -20.03
CA ALA A 513 -20.11 10.06 -20.92
C ALA A 513 -18.62 9.72 -21.14
N GLY A 514 -17.89 9.37 -20.07
CA GLY A 514 -16.49 8.99 -20.16
C GLY A 514 -16.24 7.71 -20.96
N LEU A 515 -17.18 6.74 -20.90
CA LEU A 515 -17.16 5.51 -21.73
C LEU A 515 -17.68 5.72 -23.15
N ALA A 516 -18.07 6.95 -23.54
CA ALA A 516 -18.75 7.24 -24.80
C ALA A 516 -20.00 6.38 -25.03
N ARG A 517 -20.77 6.07 -23.97
CA ARG A 517 -22.00 5.27 -24.03
C ARG A 517 -23.26 6.11 -24.17
N ILE A 518 -23.15 7.41 -23.99
CA ILE A 518 -24.16 8.42 -24.34
C ILE A 518 -23.53 9.44 -25.27
N ASP A 519 -24.34 10.08 -26.08
CA ASP A 519 -23.89 11.16 -26.96
C ASP A 519 -23.26 12.31 -26.12
N ALA A 520 -22.26 12.98 -26.69
CA ALA A 520 -21.53 14.02 -25.99
C ALA A 520 -22.43 15.22 -25.60
N GLN A 521 -23.38 15.57 -26.47
CA GLN A 521 -24.33 16.67 -26.22
C GLN A 521 -25.33 16.28 -25.12
N ASP A 522 -25.88 15.05 -25.17
CA ASP A 522 -26.77 14.50 -24.15
C ASP A 522 -26.06 14.43 -22.81
N GLY A 523 -24.83 13.93 -22.79
CA GLY A 523 -24.00 13.86 -21.58
C GLY A 523 -23.76 15.21 -20.94
N ALA A 524 -23.43 16.23 -21.74
CA ALA A 524 -23.21 17.60 -21.25
C ALA A 524 -24.53 18.22 -20.72
N SER A 525 -25.66 18.01 -21.40
CA SER A 525 -26.98 18.49 -20.96
C SER A 525 -27.36 17.84 -19.61
N LEU A 526 -27.29 16.51 -19.51
CA LEU A 526 -27.57 15.78 -18.28
C LEU A 526 -26.68 16.24 -17.12
N ALA A 527 -25.39 16.48 -17.36
CA ALA A 527 -24.48 16.96 -16.32
C ALA A 527 -24.89 18.34 -15.80
N GLN A 528 -25.26 19.27 -16.71
CA GLN A 528 -25.76 20.59 -16.33
C GLN A 528 -27.06 20.52 -15.56
N ASP A 529 -28.02 19.68 -15.97
CA ASP A 529 -29.30 19.46 -15.28
C ASP A 529 -29.08 18.91 -13.86
N HIS A 530 -28.00 18.16 -13.63
CA HIS A 530 -27.62 17.60 -12.35
C HIS A 530 -26.52 18.40 -11.60
N GLY A 531 -26.26 19.65 -12.02
CA GLY A 531 -25.48 20.64 -11.29
C GLY A 531 -23.97 20.44 -11.36
N PHE A 532 -23.41 19.83 -12.42
CA PHE A 532 -21.98 19.74 -12.63
C PHE A 532 -21.58 19.90 -14.11
N ASP A 533 -20.30 20.19 -14.36
CA ASP A 533 -19.73 20.36 -15.70
C ASP A 533 -18.73 19.24 -15.96
N LEU A 534 -18.98 18.43 -17.00
CA LEU A 534 -18.05 17.39 -17.47
C LEU A 534 -16.71 17.97 -17.92
N GLY A 535 -16.75 19.14 -18.56
CA GLY A 535 -15.58 19.84 -19.13
C GLY A 535 -14.79 20.68 -18.13
N ALA A 536 -15.10 20.61 -16.83
CA ALA A 536 -14.44 21.41 -15.81
C ALA A 536 -12.91 21.29 -15.88
N ALA A 537 -12.24 22.40 -16.23
CA ALA A 537 -10.81 22.40 -16.50
C ALA A 537 -9.98 22.71 -15.26
N SER A 538 -9.16 21.78 -14.83
CA SER A 538 -8.14 21.94 -13.81
C SER A 538 -6.73 21.67 -14.37
N ARG A 539 -5.68 21.93 -13.59
CA ARG A 539 -4.32 21.50 -13.99
C ARG A 539 -4.24 19.98 -14.13
N TRP A 540 -4.91 19.27 -13.22
CA TRP A 540 -4.94 17.82 -13.22
C TRP A 540 -5.72 17.26 -14.42
N SER A 541 -6.94 17.77 -14.71
CA SER A 541 -7.73 17.27 -15.85
C SER A 541 -7.02 17.50 -17.18
N ARG A 542 -6.41 18.68 -17.37
CA ARG A 542 -5.58 18.91 -18.56
C ARG A 542 -4.39 17.96 -18.67
N ALA A 543 -3.76 17.59 -17.54
CA ALA A 543 -2.61 16.68 -17.53
C ALA A 543 -3.02 15.25 -17.94
N ILE A 544 -4.13 14.72 -17.38
CA ILE A 544 -4.61 13.38 -17.72
C ILE A 544 -5.11 13.29 -19.15
N ASP A 545 -5.83 14.31 -19.65
CA ASP A 545 -6.31 14.37 -21.01
C ASP A 545 -5.14 14.46 -22.02
N ALA A 546 -4.11 15.25 -21.70
CA ALA A 546 -2.91 15.36 -22.52
C ALA A 546 -2.13 14.04 -22.55
N ALA A 547 -1.98 13.35 -21.40
CA ALA A 547 -1.35 12.03 -21.33
C ALA A 547 -2.14 10.99 -22.15
N ALA A 548 -3.48 11.03 -22.08
CA ALA A 548 -4.36 10.18 -22.88
C ALA A 548 -4.24 10.48 -24.38
N GLY A 549 -4.15 11.76 -24.75
CA GLY A 549 -3.95 12.17 -26.15
C GLY A 549 -2.62 11.67 -26.75
N ARG A 550 -1.61 11.44 -25.92
CA ARG A 550 -0.30 10.88 -26.33
C ARG A 550 -0.23 9.35 -26.22
N GLY A 551 -1.27 8.69 -25.72
CA GLY A 551 -1.30 7.23 -25.54
C GLY A 551 -0.46 6.71 -24.38
N GLU A 552 -0.12 7.55 -23.39
CA GLU A 552 0.77 7.25 -22.26
C GLU A 552 0.01 6.50 -21.14
N LYS A 553 -0.19 5.18 -21.32
CA LYS A 553 -1.01 4.35 -20.41
C LYS A 553 -0.55 4.41 -18.94
N GLY A 554 0.77 4.41 -18.68
CA GLY A 554 1.33 4.49 -17.34
C GLY A 554 1.10 5.86 -16.68
N SER A 555 1.30 6.94 -17.45
CA SER A 555 1.02 8.30 -17.00
C SER A 555 -0.48 8.50 -16.72
N VAL A 556 -1.36 7.96 -17.57
CA VAL A 556 -2.82 7.99 -17.34
C VAL A 556 -3.19 7.22 -16.07
N ALA A 557 -2.62 6.02 -15.83
CA ALA A 557 -2.88 5.25 -14.63
C ALA A 557 -2.44 5.99 -13.35
N LEU A 558 -1.27 6.64 -13.38
CA LEU A 558 -0.77 7.43 -12.25
C LEU A 558 -1.66 8.67 -12.01
N LEU A 559 -2.02 9.40 -13.06
CA LEU A 559 -2.88 10.58 -12.95
C LEU A 559 -4.31 10.23 -12.53
N ALA A 560 -4.84 9.07 -12.95
CA ALA A 560 -6.12 8.55 -12.47
C ALA A 560 -6.08 8.33 -10.94
N ALA A 561 -5.02 7.70 -10.44
CA ALA A 561 -4.84 7.51 -9.01
C ALA A 561 -4.71 8.85 -8.25
N VAL A 562 -3.98 9.82 -8.80
CA VAL A 562 -3.90 11.18 -8.25
C VAL A 562 -5.28 11.84 -8.16
N GLY A 563 -6.12 11.68 -9.19
CA GLY A 563 -7.48 12.21 -9.20
C GLY A 563 -8.45 11.53 -8.22
N MET A 564 -8.08 10.34 -7.70
CA MET A 564 -8.87 9.53 -6.77
C MET A 564 -8.36 9.55 -5.32
N GLN A 565 -7.61 10.56 -4.92
CA GLN A 565 -7.10 10.74 -3.57
C GLN A 565 -8.14 11.37 -2.64
N THR A 566 -9.22 10.66 -2.41
CA THR A 566 -10.31 11.07 -1.51
C THR A 566 -10.58 9.95 -0.49
N ALA A 567 -11.14 10.30 0.66
CA ALA A 567 -11.43 9.33 1.71
C ALA A 567 -12.46 8.28 1.27
N ASP A 568 -13.42 8.68 0.46
CA ASP A 568 -14.51 7.83 -0.03
C ASP A 568 -15.06 8.34 -1.38
N TRP A 569 -15.94 7.56 -2.00
CA TRP A 569 -16.57 7.87 -3.27
C TRP A 569 -17.49 9.10 -3.22
N ASN A 570 -18.10 9.41 -2.08
CA ASN A 570 -18.95 10.59 -1.94
C ASN A 570 -18.16 11.90 -2.10
N ARG A 571 -16.88 11.88 -1.78
CA ARG A 571 -15.98 13.04 -1.89
C ARG A 571 -15.31 13.19 -3.25
N LEU A 572 -15.38 12.16 -4.12
CA LEU A 572 -14.78 12.22 -5.45
C LEU A 572 -15.63 13.09 -6.39
N PRO A 573 -15.16 14.22 -6.95
CA PRO A 573 -15.94 15.02 -7.89
C PRO A 573 -16.34 14.22 -9.13
N ALA A 574 -17.57 14.38 -9.63
CA ALA A 574 -18.06 13.64 -10.79
C ALA A 574 -17.23 13.90 -12.05
N PHE A 575 -16.78 15.16 -12.26
CA PHE A 575 -15.90 15.47 -13.38
C PHE A 575 -14.54 14.77 -13.31
N HIS A 576 -14.03 14.44 -12.11
CA HIS A 576 -12.83 13.60 -11.96
C HIS A 576 -13.09 12.20 -12.52
N LEU A 577 -14.23 11.58 -12.17
CA LEU A 577 -14.58 10.26 -12.71
C LEU A 577 -14.70 10.31 -14.23
N TYR A 578 -15.33 11.37 -14.80
CA TYR A 578 -15.42 11.56 -16.23
C TYR A 578 -14.05 11.56 -16.91
N HIS A 579 -13.13 12.44 -16.48
CA HIS A 579 -11.80 12.54 -17.08
C HIS A 579 -11.01 11.25 -16.93
N ILE A 580 -11.10 10.56 -15.78
CA ILE A 580 -10.43 9.28 -15.53
C ILE A 580 -10.94 8.22 -16.51
N VAL A 581 -12.26 8.04 -16.58
CA VAL A 581 -12.89 7.03 -17.43
C VAL A 581 -12.64 7.33 -18.90
N ALA A 582 -12.79 8.58 -19.32
CA ALA A 582 -12.52 9.02 -20.71
C ALA A 582 -11.05 8.84 -21.10
N ALA A 583 -10.12 9.18 -20.22
CA ALA A 583 -8.69 9.00 -20.48
C ALA A 583 -8.31 7.51 -20.60
N LEU A 584 -8.81 6.66 -19.70
CA LEU A 584 -8.59 5.21 -19.74
C LEU A 584 -9.20 4.59 -21.01
N HIS A 585 -10.41 4.96 -21.35
CA HIS A 585 -11.08 4.53 -22.60
C HIS A 585 -10.26 4.92 -23.82
N ARG A 586 -9.81 6.17 -23.91
CA ARG A 586 -9.03 6.70 -25.05
C ARG A 586 -7.70 5.97 -25.25
N VAL A 587 -7.01 5.54 -24.18
CA VAL A 587 -5.75 4.79 -24.29
C VAL A 587 -5.94 3.28 -24.44
N GLY A 588 -7.19 2.79 -24.58
CA GLY A 588 -7.50 1.36 -24.73
C GLY A 588 -7.34 0.55 -23.45
N LEU A 589 -7.58 1.18 -22.29
CA LEU A 589 -7.75 0.55 -20.97
C LEU A 589 -9.25 0.50 -20.61
N ASP A 590 -10.06 0.09 -21.58
CA ASP A 590 -11.51 0.07 -21.48
C ASP A 590 -12.04 -0.89 -20.38
N PRO A 591 -11.50 -2.10 -20.20
CA PRO A 591 -11.91 -2.96 -19.09
C PRO A 591 -11.73 -2.28 -17.74
N GLU A 592 -10.60 -1.63 -17.50
CA GLU A 592 -10.30 -0.92 -16.26
C GLU A 592 -11.21 0.29 -16.06
N ALA A 593 -11.48 1.06 -17.12
CA ALA A 593 -12.41 2.18 -17.11
C ALA A 593 -13.81 1.74 -16.67
N ARG A 594 -14.32 0.65 -17.24
CA ARG A 594 -15.64 0.07 -16.90
C ARG A 594 -15.69 -0.47 -15.48
N MET A 595 -14.64 -1.11 -15.02
CA MET A 595 -14.59 -1.65 -13.64
C MET A 595 -14.52 -0.53 -12.60
N ILE A 596 -13.82 0.56 -12.87
CA ILE A 596 -13.81 1.76 -12.01
C ILE A 596 -15.22 2.39 -11.97
N ALA A 597 -15.89 2.50 -13.12
CA ALA A 597 -17.25 3.00 -13.21
C ALA A 597 -18.25 2.12 -12.45
N ALA A 598 -18.15 0.78 -12.59
CA ALA A 598 -18.98 -0.18 -11.89
C ALA A 598 -18.73 -0.15 -10.36
N GLU A 599 -17.48 0.04 -9.94
CA GLU A 599 -17.13 0.22 -8.53
C GLU A 599 -17.80 1.47 -7.93
N ALA A 600 -17.84 2.58 -8.68
CA ALA A 600 -18.55 3.79 -8.27
C ALA A 600 -20.04 3.50 -8.04
N MET A 601 -20.70 2.76 -8.95
CA MET A 601 -22.12 2.38 -8.80
C MET A 601 -22.36 1.43 -7.63
N THR A 602 -21.40 0.56 -7.32
CA THR A 602 -21.51 -0.41 -6.21
C THR A 602 -21.32 0.26 -4.84
N ARG A 603 -20.47 1.31 -4.76
CA ARG A 603 -20.03 1.90 -3.49
C ARG A 603 -20.73 3.22 -3.14
N LEU A 604 -21.60 3.71 -4.01
CA LEU A 604 -22.55 4.80 -3.81
C LEU A 604 -24.00 4.27 -3.73
#